data_5cfe1984731c6addace7bbcc41387734
#
_entry.id   5cfe1984731c6addace7bbcc41387734
#
_cell.length_a   1.000
_cell.length_b   1.000
_cell.length_c   1.000
_cell.angle_alpha   90.00
_cell.angle_beta   90.00
_cell.angle_gamma   90.00
#
_symmetry.space_group_name_H-M   'P 1'
#
loop_
_entity.id
_entity.type
_entity.pdbx_description
1 polymer ?
#
loop_
_entity_poly.entity_id
_entity_poly.type
_entity_poly.pdbx_seq_one_letter_code
_entity_poly.pdbx_strand_id
1 'polypeptide(L)'
;MRIARALALGALAALAGCRGRAAELLGRFDASMPVPQPTAEEPHEVHFTYTAPDAVTFDWRGDGTTVRYWAKDLPPRTTTAHPGTPTPTSMSGPFQEAVADQLVPGLEYQFEVGHPVNPTPHAFRAPPVPGASNFTFAAVGDLGDTGGQPAAAGVHRDISLAEPWFVLALGDLSYADLKNQSAVDRHFDDVMVWSQRAAYMPAWGNHEWSDPQRDDLRNYKGRFALPHAAASPGAPAISCCGEDWYWFDFGSVRFIIYPEPYTHDTWVDWAKRAEPLMVEAEANPLIKFVITAGHRPAYSSGHHSSDPQLRAILDGFGKRFPKYVLNLNGHSHVYERTKPQAHVVHITAGTGGGALEHAASPCLWDVCKPPSFTAFRAIHHGFLKISVRPKELRVEAICGPSSTGNEDISCGDGEIFDEVVIPTGGALEPGPERHQADQLFH
;
A
#
# COMPACT_ATOMS: atom_id res chain seq x y z
N MET A 1 11.31 2.43 60.55
CA MET A 1 11.37 3.39 59.44
C MET A 1 12.56 3.10 58.53
N ARG A 2 12.65 1.91 57.92
CA ARG A 2 13.74 1.48 56.98
C ARG A 2 13.29 0.40 56.00
N ILE A 3 12.06 0.36 55.56
CA ILE A 3 11.57 -0.66 54.58
C ILE A 3 10.94 -0.01 53.29
N ALA A 4 10.82 1.31 53.23
CA ALA A 4 10.11 1.99 52.13
C ALA A 4 11.03 2.51 50.97
N ARG A 5 12.32 2.22 50.97
CA ARG A 5 13.26 2.71 49.92
C ARG A 5 13.77 1.65 48.95
N ALA A 6 13.44 0.39 49.11
CA ALA A 6 13.96 -0.68 48.26
C ALA A 6 13.03 -1.05 47.06
N LEU A 7 11.81 -0.58 47.03
CA LEU A 7 10.83 -0.92 45.95
C LEU A 7 10.78 0.09 44.79
N ALA A 8 11.40 1.27 44.94
CA ALA A 8 11.40 2.30 43.89
C ALA A 8 12.54 2.16 42.88
N LEU A 9 13.59 1.41 43.17
CA LEU A 9 14.71 1.21 42.23
C LEU A 9 14.53 -0.01 41.29
N GLY A 10 13.62 -0.93 41.62
CA GLY A 10 13.36 -2.11 40.78
C GLY A 10 12.50 -1.82 39.54
N ALA A 11 11.64 -0.79 39.61
CA ALA A 11 10.72 -0.45 38.52
C ALA A 11 11.39 0.39 37.39
N LEU A 12 12.45 1.13 37.72
CA LEU A 12 13.18 1.89 36.68
C LEU A 12 14.17 1.04 35.86
N ALA A 13 14.65 -0.08 36.41
CA ALA A 13 15.55 -0.98 35.68
C ALA A 13 14.82 -1.85 34.64
N ALA A 14 13.52 -2.11 34.85
CA ALA A 14 12.72 -2.89 33.89
C ALA A 14 12.28 -2.07 32.66
N LEU A 15 12.14 -0.74 32.79
CA LEU A 15 11.81 0.14 31.66
C LEU A 15 13.04 0.51 30.80
N ALA A 16 14.24 0.46 31.36
CA ALA A 16 15.48 0.66 30.60
C ALA A 16 15.86 -0.58 29.78
N GLY A 17 15.47 -1.80 30.20
CA GLY A 17 15.74 -3.03 29.48
C GLY A 17 14.91 -3.23 28.20
N CYS A 18 13.71 -2.68 28.16
CA CYS A 18 12.86 -2.75 26.94
C CYS A 18 13.27 -1.74 25.86
N ARG A 19 13.81 -0.58 26.24
CA ARG A 19 14.35 0.39 25.28
C ARG A 19 15.66 -0.05 24.64
N GLY A 20 16.49 -0.79 25.37
CA GLY A 20 17.76 -1.31 24.84
C GLY A 20 17.60 -2.42 23.80
N ARG A 21 16.58 -3.27 23.90
CA ARG A 21 16.34 -4.33 22.93
C ARG A 21 15.75 -3.84 21.60
N ALA A 22 14.91 -2.82 21.65
CA ALA A 22 14.38 -2.19 20.43
C ALA A 22 15.47 -1.45 19.65
N ALA A 23 16.34 -0.71 20.37
CA ALA A 23 17.48 -0.04 19.75
C ALA A 23 18.56 -1.02 19.24
N GLU A 24 18.72 -2.17 19.89
CA GLU A 24 19.68 -3.20 19.45
C GLU A 24 19.18 -3.99 18.24
N LEU A 25 17.87 -4.13 18.06
CA LEU A 25 17.26 -4.67 16.84
C LEU A 25 17.30 -3.67 15.69
N LEU A 26 17.07 -2.38 15.96
CA LEU A 26 17.14 -1.30 14.95
C LEU A 26 18.57 -1.03 14.49
N GLY A 27 19.59 -1.26 15.32
CA GLY A 27 21.00 -1.09 14.95
C GLY A 27 21.61 -2.19 14.08
N ARG A 28 20.84 -3.23 13.72
CA ARG A 28 21.33 -4.35 12.90
C ARG A 28 20.97 -4.27 11.43
N PHE A 29 20.12 -3.32 11.03
CA PHE A 29 19.78 -3.13 9.62
C PHE A 29 20.53 -1.92 9.07
N ASP A 30 21.60 -2.17 8.34
CA ASP A 30 22.28 -1.16 7.54
C ASP A 30 21.37 -0.76 6.39
N ALA A 31 21.03 0.52 6.28
CA ALA A 31 20.20 1.07 5.21
C ALA A 31 20.77 0.81 3.81
N SER A 32 22.08 0.53 3.72
CA SER A 32 22.77 0.18 2.48
C SER A 32 22.72 -1.31 2.12
N MET A 33 22.16 -2.17 2.99
CA MET A 33 22.07 -3.59 2.68
C MET A 33 21.00 -3.82 1.60
N PRO A 34 21.36 -4.48 0.49
CA PRO A 34 20.38 -4.87 -0.51
C PRO A 34 19.33 -5.81 0.09
N VAL A 35 18.10 -5.73 -0.40
CA VAL A 35 17.05 -6.70 -0.07
C VAL A 35 17.58 -8.10 -0.41
N PRO A 36 17.52 -9.07 0.52
CA PRO A 36 17.93 -10.44 0.22
C PRO A 36 17.12 -10.99 -0.96
N GLN A 37 17.82 -11.44 -1.98
CA GLN A 37 17.16 -12.06 -3.13
C GLN A 37 17.06 -13.58 -2.92
N PRO A 38 15.95 -14.22 -3.34
CA PRO A 38 15.78 -15.68 -3.26
C PRO A 38 16.91 -16.41 -3.97
N THR A 39 17.23 -17.60 -3.49
CA THR A 39 18.15 -18.51 -4.19
C THR A 39 17.44 -19.22 -5.33
N ALA A 40 18.16 -19.79 -6.29
CA ALA A 40 17.57 -20.49 -7.44
C ALA A 40 16.72 -21.74 -7.05
N GLU A 41 16.84 -22.19 -5.80
CA GLU A 41 16.13 -23.38 -5.27
C GLU A 41 14.89 -22.99 -4.44
N GLU A 42 14.69 -21.70 -4.18
CA GLU A 42 13.55 -21.18 -3.40
C GLU A 42 12.51 -20.55 -4.31
N PRO A 43 11.22 -20.56 -3.93
CA PRO A 43 10.20 -19.85 -4.69
C PRO A 43 10.47 -18.35 -4.68
N HIS A 44 10.33 -17.74 -5.85
CA HIS A 44 10.46 -16.30 -6.10
C HIS A 44 9.11 -15.62 -6.04
N GLU A 45 9.10 -14.30 -5.86
CA GLU A 45 7.91 -13.45 -6.01
C GLU A 45 6.76 -13.84 -5.07
N VAL A 46 7.06 -14.49 -3.94
CA VAL A 46 6.03 -14.99 -3.02
C VAL A 46 5.28 -13.83 -2.39
N HIS A 47 3.99 -13.76 -2.66
CA HIS A 47 3.06 -12.80 -2.06
C HIS A 47 1.65 -13.38 -1.96
N PHE A 48 0.74 -12.64 -1.36
CA PHE A 48 -0.66 -13.03 -1.30
C PHE A 48 -1.58 -11.82 -1.33
N THR A 49 -2.84 -12.05 -1.75
CA THR A 49 -3.92 -11.07 -1.75
C THR A 49 -5.06 -11.54 -0.85
N TYR A 50 -5.82 -10.60 -0.29
CA TYR A 50 -7.10 -10.90 0.34
C TYR A 50 -8.18 -11.01 -0.72
N THR A 51 -8.64 -12.22 -1.03
CA THR A 51 -9.59 -12.48 -2.12
C THR A 51 -11.02 -12.67 -1.65
N ALA A 52 -11.23 -13.03 -0.37
CA ALA A 52 -12.55 -13.13 0.25
C ALA A 52 -12.45 -12.88 1.77
N PRO A 53 -13.57 -12.70 2.49
CA PRO A 53 -13.55 -12.50 3.95
C PRO A 53 -12.89 -13.62 4.76
N ASP A 54 -12.76 -14.80 4.18
CA ASP A 54 -12.17 -15.99 4.80
C ASP A 54 -11.16 -16.69 3.88
N ALA A 55 -10.61 -15.96 2.89
CA ALA A 55 -9.66 -16.51 1.94
C ALA A 55 -8.54 -15.54 1.58
N VAL A 56 -7.37 -16.12 1.31
CA VAL A 56 -6.24 -15.47 0.65
C VAL A 56 -5.85 -16.29 -0.58
N THR A 57 -5.33 -15.61 -1.59
CA THR A 57 -4.71 -16.26 -2.72
C THR A 57 -3.22 -15.97 -2.69
N PHE A 58 -2.41 -17.00 -2.77
CA PHE A 58 -0.95 -16.94 -2.87
C PHE A 58 -0.55 -17.00 -4.33
N ASP A 59 0.40 -16.14 -4.70
CA ASP A 59 1.03 -16.09 -6.01
C ASP A 59 2.54 -16.20 -5.85
N TRP A 60 3.18 -16.96 -6.73
CA TRP A 60 4.64 -17.12 -6.74
C TRP A 60 5.16 -17.63 -8.07
N ARG A 61 6.45 -17.50 -8.28
CA ARG A 61 7.18 -18.09 -9.39
C ARG A 61 8.08 -19.22 -8.90
N GLY A 62 7.95 -20.42 -9.50
CA GLY A 62 8.74 -21.60 -9.15
C GLY A 62 8.00 -22.91 -9.45
N ASP A 63 8.74 -24.03 -9.41
CA ASP A 63 8.23 -25.36 -9.78
C ASP A 63 7.31 -26.01 -8.73
N GLY A 64 7.34 -25.53 -7.51
CA GLY A 64 6.48 -26.03 -6.44
C GLY A 64 5.01 -25.71 -6.71
N THR A 65 4.13 -26.70 -6.57
CA THR A 65 2.70 -26.62 -6.92
C THR A 65 1.78 -26.71 -5.71
N THR A 66 2.28 -26.43 -4.52
CA THR A 66 1.47 -26.52 -3.30
C THR A 66 1.77 -25.40 -2.32
N VAL A 67 0.76 -24.99 -1.57
CA VAL A 67 0.90 -24.19 -0.36
C VAL A 67 0.42 -25.02 0.82
N ARG A 68 1.27 -25.21 1.81
CA ARG A 68 0.91 -25.79 3.09
C ARG A 68 0.75 -24.67 4.12
N TYR A 69 -0.35 -24.66 4.85
CA TYR A 69 -0.61 -23.63 5.85
C TYR A 69 -1.25 -24.24 7.12
N TRP A 70 -0.98 -23.62 8.25
CA TRP A 70 -1.47 -24.09 9.55
C TRP A 70 -1.51 -22.93 10.55
N ALA A 71 -2.36 -23.07 11.56
CA ALA A 71 -2.38 -22.20 12.71
C ALA A 71 -2.25 -23.03 13.98
N LYS A 72 -1.96 -22.34 15.08
CA LYS A 72 -1.89 -23.00 16.40
C LYS A 72 -3.22 -23.67 16.70
N ASP A 73 -3.15 -24.93 17.15
CA ASP A 73 -4.31 -25.76 17.52
C ASP A 73 -5.25 -26.13 16.37
N LEU A 74 -4.88 -25.85 15.11
CA LEU A 74 -5.60 -26.29 13.92
C LEU A 74 -4.76 -27.31 13.12
N PRO A 75 -5.39 -28.30 12.48
CA PRO A 75 -4.66 -29.23 11.62
C PRO A 75 -4.08 -28.50 10.41
N PRO A 76 -2.86 -28.87 9.98
CA PRO A 76 -2.30 -28.35 8.75
C PRO A 76 -3.18 -28.68 7.54
N ARG A 77 -3.26 -27.72 6.63
CA ARG A 77 -3.97 -27.85 5.35
C ARG A 77 -2.98 -27.66 4.20
N THR A 78 -3.30 -28.22 3.06
CA THR A 78 -2.51 -28.07 1.84
C THR A 78 -3.47 -27.78 0.70
N THR A 79 -3.16 -26.77 -0.11
CA THR A 79 -3.86 -26.46 -1.34
C THR A 79 -2.92 -26.65 -2.52
N THR A 80 -3.48 -27.04 -3.67
CA THR A 80 -2.74 -27.24 -4.91
C THR A 80 -2.87 -26.01 -5.77
N ALA A 81 -1.75 -25.59 -6.35
CA ALA A 81 -1.71 -24.46 -7.26
C ALA A 81 -2.24 -24.83 -8.65
N HIS A 82 -2.68 -23.80 -9.35
CA HIS A 82 -2.87 -23.79 -10.79
C HIS A 82 -2.00 -22.67 -11.40
N PRO A 83 -1.74 -22.71 -12.73
CA PRO A 83 -1.01 -21.63 -13.37
C PRO A 83 -1.70 -20.29 -13.20
N GLY A 84 -0.94 -19.25 -12.87
CA GLY A 84 -1.41 -17.86 -12.86
C GLY A 84 -1.87 -17.43 -14.26
N THR A 85 -2.92 -16.63 -14.34
CA THR A 85 -3.57 -16.21 -15.58
C THR A 85 -3.84 -14.70 -15.59
N PRO A 86 -3.39 -14.00 -16.63
CA PRO A 86 -2.62 -14.41 -17.81
C PRO A 86 -1.16 -14.76 -17.45
N THR A 87 -0.52 -15.63 -18.22
CA THR A 87 0.90 -15.93 -17.97
C THR A 87 1.77 -14.69 -18.17
N PRO A 88 2.51 -14.24 -17.15
CA PRO A 88 3.47 -13.14 -17.28
C PRO A 88 4.50 -13.38 -18.36
N THR A 89 4.95 -12.32 -19.02
CA THR A 89 5.89 -12.37 -20.17
C THR A 89 7.29 -11.86 -19.84
N SER A 90 7.47 -11.22 -18.68
CA SER A 90 8.76 -10.68 -18.24
C SER A 90 9.78 -11.77 -18.02
N MET A 91 9.36 -12.94 -17.59
CA MET A 91 10.22 -14.10 -17.33
C MET A 91 9.54 -15.41 -17.72
N SER A 92 10.36 -16.45 -17.91
CA SER A 92 9.84 -17.81 -18.06
C SER A 92 9.37 -18.33 -16.71
N GLY A 93 8.09 -18.77 -16.68
CA GLY A 93 7.50 -19.38 -15.48
C GLY A 93 8.19 -20.66 -15.02
N PRO A 94 7.53 -21.47 -14.21
CA PRO A 94 6.10 -21.43 -13.97
C PRO A 94 5.70 -20.36 -12.96
N PHE A 95 4.54 -19.72 -13.23
CA PHE A 95 3.82 -18.86 -12.30
C PHE A 95 2.65 -19.65 -11.73
N GLN A 96 2.51 -19.60 -10.42
CA GLN A 96 1.59 -20.44 -9.66
C GLN A 96 0.63 -19.56 -8.85
N GLU A 97 -0.59 -20.00 -8.75
CA GLU A 97 -1.63 -19.37 -7.94
C GLU A 97 -2.34 -20.44 -7.10
N ALA A 98 -2.55 -20.21 -5.80
CA ALA A 98 -3.22 -21.15 -4.92
C ALA A 98 -4.09 -20.45 -3.87
N VAL A 99 -5.33 -20.91 -3.71
CA VAL A 99 -6.28 -20.35 -2.75
C VAL A 99 -6.21 -21.10 -1.43
N ALA A 100 -6.07 -20.37 -0.33
CA ALA A 100 -6.32 -20.86 1.02
C ALA A 100 -7.63 -20.26 1.53
N ASP A 101 -8.65 -21.07 1.66
CA ASP A 101 -10.00 -20.69 2.04
C ASP A 101 -10.42 -21.19 3.43
N GLN A 102 -11.64 -20.83 3.87
CA GLN A 102 -12.22 -21.23 5.16
C GLN A 102 -11.25 -20.92 6.31
N LEU A 103 -10.60 -19.78 6.23
CA LEU A 103 -9.72 -19.28 7.27
C LEU A 103 -10.54 -18.77 8.46
N VAL A 104 -10.02 -18.99 9.66
CA VAL A 104 -10.63 -18.42 10.86
C VAL A 104 -10.28 -16.93 10.91
N PRO A 105 -11.26 -16.02 10.89
CA PRO A 105 -11.00 -14.59 10.81
C PRO A 105 -10.08 -14.06 11.91
N GLY A 106 -9.09 -13.26 11.52
CA GLY A 106 -8.13 -12.63 12.40
C GLY A 106 -7.06 -13.53 12.99
N LEU A 107 -7.10 -14.84 12.71
CA LEU A 107 -6.11 -15.79 13.19
C LEU A 107 -4.82 -15.67 12.35
N GLU A 108 -3.68 -15.78 13.03
CA GLU A 108 -2.38 -15.89 12.38
C GLU A 108 -2.10 -17.32 11.94
N TYR A 109 -1.76 -17.47 10.67
CA TYR A 109 -1.37 -18.71 10.03
C TYR A 109 0.10 -18.66 9.66
N GLN A 110 0.79 -19.80 9.78
CA GLN A 110 2.06 -20.02 9.13
C GLN A 110 1.83 -20.70 7.78
N PHE A 111 2.74 -20.50 6.84
CA PHE A 111 2.65 -21.14 5.52
C PHE A 111 4.03 -21.41 4.92
N GLU A 112 4.05 -22.36 4.02
CA GLU A 112 5.19 -22.75 3.18
C GLU A 112 4.67 -22.85 1.73
N VAL A 113 5.43 -22.30 0.79
CA VAL A 113 5.12 -22.35 -0.64
C VAL A 113 6.07 -23.30 -1.35
N GLY A 114 5.53 -24.16 -2.21
CA GLY A 114 6.33 -25.14 -2.95
C GLY A 114 6.92 -26.23 -2.06
N HIS A 115 8.15 -26.63 -2.39
CA HIS A 115 8.94 -27.59 -1.61
C HIS A 115 10.33 -27.00 -1.32
N PRO A 116 10.42 -25.99 -0.43
CA PRO A 116 11.71 -25.37 -0.13
C PRO A 116 12.65 -26.40 0.52
N VAL A 117 13.93 -26.33 0.14
CA VAL A 117 14.98 -27.23 0.69
C VAL A 117 15.19 -27.00 2.19
N ASN A 118 15.05 -25.76 2.62
CA ASN A 118 15.12 -25.36 4.02
C ASN A 118 13.91 -24.45 4.32
N PRO A 119 12.75 -25.02 4.60
CA PRO A 119 11.54 -24.23 4.79
C PRO A 119 11.67 -23.35 6.02
N THR A 120 11.64 -22.04 5.80
CA THR A 120 11.39 -21.06 6.84
C THR A 120 9.93 -20.68 6.73
N PRO A 121 9.06 -21.10 7.66
CA PRO A 121 7.65 -20.75 7.57
C PRO A 121 7.47 -19.23 7.61
N HIS A 122 6.68 -18.72 6.69
CA HIS A 122 6.19 -17.35 6.73
C HIS A 122 4.89 -17.29 7.50
N ALA A 123 4.44 -16.11 7.87
CA ALA A 123 3.20 -15.94 8.61
C ALA A 123 2.32 -14.88 7.96
N PHE A 124 1.02 -15.15 7.89
CA PHE A 124 0.02 -14.17 7.48
C PHE A 124 -1.16 -14.17 8.46
N ARG A 125 -1.91 -13.07 8.46
CA ARG A 125 -3.16 -12.99 9.23
C ARG A 125 -4.35 -13.16 8.29
N ALA A 126 -5.29 -14.02 8.66
CA ALA A 126 -6.56 -14.10 7.96
C ALA A 126 -7.33 -12.78 8.08
N PRO A 127 -8.17 -12.40 7.07
CA PRO A 127 -8.97 -11.19 7.16
C PRO A 127 -9.73 -11.11 8.48
N PRO A 128 -9.93 -9.93 9.07
CA PRO A 128 -10.66 -9.79 10.32
C PRO A 128 -12.17 -9.99 10.09
N VAL A 129 -12.92 -10.25 11.15
CA VAL A 129 -14.39 -10.31 11.04
C VAL A 129 -14.95 -9.00 10.49
N PRO A 130 -16.04 -9.05 9.67
CA PRO A 130 -16.71 -7.85 9.20
C PRO A 130 -17.08 -6.90 10.35
N GLY A 131 -16.81 -5.61 10.17
CA GLY A 131 -17.03 -4.58 11.17
C GLY A 131 -15.92 -4.43 12.21
N ALA A 132 -14.90 -5.29 12.21
CA ALA A 132 -13.75 -5.14 13.10
C ALA A 132 -12.96 -3.86 12.78
N SER A 133 -12.44 -3.25 13.84
CA SER A 133 -11.49 -2.16 13.81
C SER A 133 -10.22 -2.60 14.56
N ASN A 134 -9.26 -1.70 14.75
CA ASN A 134 -7.97 -1.97 15.39
C ASN A 134 -7.02 -2.82 14.52
N PHE A 135 -6.91 -2.45 13.26
CA PHE A 135 -5.88 -2.93 12.37
C PHE A 135 -5.11 -1.77 11.73
N THR A 136 -3.96 -2.08 11.15
CA THR A 136 -3.10 -1.11 10.47
C THR A 136 -2.80 -1.62 9.06
N PHE A 137 -2.81 -0.73 8.08
CA PHE A 137 -2.32 -1.01 6.73
C PHE A 137 -1.34 0.07 6.29
N ALA A 138 -0.51 -0.26 5.31
CA ALA A 138 0.37 0.71 4.66
C ALA A 138 -0.21 1.10 3.30
N ALA A 139 0.12 2.33 2.83
CA ALA A 139 -0.18 2.75 1.47
C ALA A 139 1.00 3.56 0.90
N VAL A 140 1.36 3.29 -0.34
CA VAL A 140 2.47 3.95 -1.03
C VAL A 140 2.36 3.72 -2.54
N GLY A 141 2.67 4.71 -3.34
CA GLY A 141 2.79 4.60 -4.80
C GLY A 141 4.22 4.78 -5.27
N ASP A 142 4.42 4.53 -6.57
CA ASP A 142 5.66 4.87 -7.26
C ASP A 142 6.87 4.16 -6.64
N LEU A 143 6.71 2.83 -6.43
CA LEU A 143 7.67 2.00 -5.70
C LEU A 143 8.95 1.76 -6.49
N GLY A 144 8.84 1.23 -7.70
CA GLY A 144 9.97 0.81 -8.50
C GLY A 144 10.60 -0.51 -8.07
N ASP A 145 11.76 -0.81 -8.62
CA ASP A 145 12.63 -1.94 -8.28
C ASP A 145 13.97 -1.42 -7.71
N THR A 146 14.62 -2.21 -6.87
CA THR A 146 15.87 -1.79 -6.21
C THR A 146 17.06 -1.58 -7.16
N GLY A 147 16.98 -2.12 -8.39
CA GLY A 147 18.01 -1.93 -9.41
C GLY A 147 17.89 -0.58 -10.14
N GLY A 148 16.67 -0.07 -10.29
CA GLY A 148 16.40 1.23 -10.91
C GLY A 148 16.16 2.35 -9.91
N GLN A 149 15.55 2.01 -8.77
CA GLN A 149 15.14 2.94 -7.72
C GLN A 149 15.72 2.52 -6.35
N PRO A 150 16.97 2.88 -6.04
CA PRO A 150 17.65 2.40 -4.82
C PRO A 150 16.94 2.73 -3.50
N ALA A 151 16.17 3.82 -3.45
CA ALA A 151 15.40 4.21 -2.26
C ALA A 151 14.29 3.19 -1.92
N ALA A 152 13.80 2.45 -2.91
CA ALA A 152 12.76 1.43 -2.72
C ALA A 152 13.14 0.40 -1.66
N ALA A 153 14.41 -0.02 -1.61
CA ALA A 153 14.88 -1.00 -0.61
C ALA A 153 14.64 -0.54 0.83
N GLY A 154 14.93 0.74 1.13
CA GLY A 154 14.68 1.30 2.45
C GLY A 154 13.18 1.41 2.76
N VAL A 155 12.39 1.90 1.81
CA VAL A 155 10.93 2.01 1.98
C VAL A 155 10.30 0.63 2.20
N HIS A 156 10.68 -0.40 1.44
CA HIS A 156 10.21 -1.77 1.64
C HIS A 156 10.56 -2.31 3.03
N ARG A 157 11.79 -2.07 3.50
CA ARG A 157 12.22 -2.44 4.85
C ARG A 157 11.33 -1.78 5.91
N ASP A 158 11.07 -0.48 5.78
CA ASP A 158 10.30 0.30 6.77
C ASP A 158 8.83 -0.11 6.80
N ILE A 159 8.26 -0.44 5.64
CA ILE A 159 6.95 -1.08 5.54
C ILE A 159 6.94 -2.41 6.30
N SER A 160 7.97 -3.24 6.13
CA SER A 160 8.09 -4.51 6.86
C SER A 160 8.15 -4.32 8.37
N LEU A 161 8.89 -3.29 8.85
CA LEU A 161 8.98 -2.95 10.26
C LEU A 161 7.68 -2.39 10.85
N ALA A 162 6.84 -1.79 10.03
CA ALA A 162 5.52 -1.31 10.44
C ALA A 162 4.49 -2.42 10.65
N GLU A 163 4.78 -3.66 10.22
CA GLU A 163 3.95 -4.86 10.35
C GLU A 163 2.48 -4.65 9.95
N PRO A 164 2.19 -4.08 8.76
CA PRO A 164 0.81 -3.87 8.32
C PRO A 164 0.12 -5.19 8.03
N TRP A 165 -1.22 -5.20 8.05
CA TRP A 165 -2.00 -6.34 7.57
C TRP A 165 -1.92 -6.48 6.04
N PHE A 166 -1.87 -5.36 5.35
CA PHE A 166 -1.67 -5.32 3.90
C PHE A 166 -0.99 -4.00 3.50
N VAL A 167 -0.44 -4.01 2.30
CA VAL A 167 0.10 -2.84 1.62
C VAL A 167 -0.79 -2.52 0.43
N LEU A 168 -1.38 -1.34 0.43
CA LEU A 168 -2.10 -0.78 -0.71
C LEU A 168 -1.09 -0.04 -1.59
N ALA A 169 -0.65 -0.68 -2.68
CA ALA A 169 0.26 -0.07 -3.63
C ALA A 169 -0.53 0.80 -4.61
N LEU A 170 -0.16 2.07 -4.72
CA LEU A 170 -0.92 3.10 -5.41
C LEU A 170 -0.47 3.30 -6.87
N GLY A 171 -0.10 2.21 -7.54
CA GLY A 171 0.36 2.19 -8.93
C GLY A 171 1.84 2.52 -9.11
N ASP A 172 2.31 2.40 -10.35
CA ASP A 172 3.71 2.53 -10.76
C ASP A 172 4.62 1.63 -9.92
N LEU A 173 4.37 0.31 -10.03
CA LEU A 173 4.96 -0.69 -9.16
C LEU A 173 6.46 -0.91 -9.47
N SER A 174 6.85 -0.99 -10.75
CA SER A 174 8.20 -1.41 -11.12
C SER A 174 8.95 -0.50 -12.09
N TYR A 175 8.30 0.47 -12.77
CA TYR A 175 8.88 1.32 -13.83
C TYR A 175 9.54 0.54 -14.99
N ALA A 176 9.06 -0.65 -15.27
CA ALA A 176 9.60 -1.46 -16.36
C ALA A 176 9.35 -0.88 -17.76
N ASP A 177 8.25 -0.15 -17.96
CA ASP A 177 7.85 0.54 -19.20
C ASP A 177 7.97 -0.34 -20.46
N LEU A 178 7.76 -1.66 -20.33
CA LEU A 178 7.95 -2.66 -21.37
C LEU A 178 9.37 -2.72 -21.99
N LYS A 179 10.31 -1.94 -21.48
CA LYS A 179 11.69 -1.89 -21.94
C LYS A 179 12.61 -2.77 -21.12
N ASN A 180 12.37 -2.82 -19.82
CA ASN A 180 13.18 -3.59 -18.88
C ASN A 180 12.29 -4.53 -18.08
N GLN A 181 11.80 -5.58 -18.73
CA GLN A 181 10.86 -6.53 -18.10
C GLN A 181 11.43 -7.23 -16.86
N SER A 182 12.76 -7.37 -16.74
CA SER A 182 13.39 -7.87 -15.52
C SER A 182 13.21 -6.97 -14.30
N ALA A 183 12.83 -5.71 -14.50
CA ALA A 183 12.46 -4.83 -13.40
C ALA A 183 11.14 -5.27 -12.71
N VAL A 184 10.20 -5.85 -13.49
CA VAL A 184 8.97 -6.43 -12.94
C VAL A 184 9.31 -7.58 -11.99
N ASP A 185 10.13 -8.54 -12.47
CA ASP A 185 10.51 -9.70 -11.66
C ASP A 185 11.28 -9.28 -10.41
N ARG A 186 12.18 -8.31 -10.55
CA ARG A 186 12.95 -7.78 -9.41
C ARG A 186 12.04 -7.09 -8.40
N HIS A 187 11.07 -6.30 -8.85
CA HIS A 187 10.10 -5.67 -7.97
C HIS A 187 9.36 -6.72 -7.11
N PHE A 188 8.87 -7.80 -7.72
CA PHE A 188 8.18 -8.85 -6.99
C PHE A 188 9.10 -9.63 -6.03
N ASP A 189 10.37 -9.81 -6.36
CA ASP A 189 11.36 -10.34 -5.42
C ASP A 189 11.68 -9.34 -4.29
N ASP A 190 11.80 -8.04 -4.60
CA ASP A 190 12.11 -6.99 -3.61
C ASP A 190 11.01 -6.85 -2.56
N VAL A 191 9.74 -6.91 -2.96
CA VAL A 191 8.61 -6.79 -2.03
C VAL A 191 8.45 -8.00 -1.09
N MET A 192 9.12 -9.13 -1.36
CA MET A 192 9.06 -10.32 -0.50
C MET A 192 9.48 -10.02 0.95
N VAL A 193 10.22 -8.94 1.20
CA VAL A 193 10.60 -8.52 2.55
C VAL A 193 9.38 -8.24 3.44
N TRP A 194 8.24 -7.88 2.86
CA TRP A 194 6.98 -7.67 3.56
C TRP A 194 5.81 -8.49 2.99
N SER A 195 5.79 -8.81 1.68
CA SER A 195 4.65 -9.46 1.02
C SER A 195 4.42 -10.91 1.47
N GLN A 196 5.37 -11.49 2.15
CA GLN A 196 5.24 -12.80 2.82
C GLN A 196 4.56 -12.70 4.21
N ARG A 197 4.17 -11.50 4.65
CA ARG A 197 3.51 -11.26 5.95
C ARG A 197 2.30 -10.35 5.85
N ALA A 198 2.32 -9.43 4.89
CA ALA A 198 1.26 -8.47 4.60
C ALA A 198 0.72 -8.73 3.20
N ALA A 199 -0.59 -8.72 3.03
CA ALA A 199 -1.17 -8.89 1.70
C ALA A 199 -0.76 -7.74 0.77
N TYR A 200 -0.53 -8.07 -0.49
CA TYR A 200 -0.22 -7.09 -1.53
C TYR A 200 -1.50 -6.74 -2.29
N MET A 201 -1.99 -5.52 -2.13
CA MET A 201 -3.24 -5.02 -2.73
C MET A 201 -2.90 -3.87 -3.70
N PRO A 202 -2.71 -4.11 -5.02
CA PRO A 202 -2.23 -3.11 -5.95
C PRO A 202 -3.35 -2.27 -6.57
N ALA A 203 -3.04 -1.02 -6.93
CA ALA A 203 -3.67 -0.30 -8.02
C ALA A 203 -2.71 -0.29 -9.22
N TRP A 204 -3.22 -0.04 -10.42
CA TRP A 204 -2.40 0.09 -11.61
C TRP A 204 -2.09 1.56 -11.89
N GLY A 205 -0.85 1.84 -12.30
CA GLY A 205 -0.39 3.14 -12.74
C GLY A 205 -0.12 3.20 -14.24
N ASN A 206 0.36 4.35 -14.72
CA ASN A 206 0.64 4.52 -16.14
C ASN A 206 1.90 3.76 -16.60
N HIS A 207 2.83 3.45 -15.71
CA HIS A 207 4.02 2.68 -16.01
C HIS A 207 3.74 1.17 -16.14
N GLU A 208 2.65 0.66 -15.57
CA GLU A 208 2.14 -0.69 -15.86
C GLU A 208 1.48 -0.77 -17.24
N TRP A 209 0.93 0.34 -17.73
CA TRP A 209 0.11 0.40 -18.93
C TRP A 209 0.77 1.14 -20.09
N SER A 210 2.03 1.49 -20.04
CA SER A 210 2.72 2.37 -21.01
C SER A 210 2.67 1.88 -22.45
N ASP A 211 2.46 0.58 -22.70
CA ASP A 211 2.24 0.03 -24.04
C ASP A 211 1.22 -1.13 -24.02
N PRO A 212 -0.08 -0.84 -24.01
CA PRO A 212 -1.14 -1.84 -23.90
C PRO A 212 -1.20 -2.79 -25.11
N GLN A 213 -0.61 -2.42 -26.24
CA GLN A 213 -0.61 -3.27 -27.44
C GLN A 213 0.36 -4.45 -27.32
N ARG A 214 1.32 -4.39 -26.40
CA ARG A 214 2.35 -5.41 -26.26
C ARG A 214 2.12 -6.36 -25.11
N ASP A 215 1.80 -5.85 -23.93
CA ASP A 215 1.70 -6.67 -22.74
C ASP A 215 0.35 -6.61 -22.05
N ASP A 216 -0.31 -5.45 -22.07
CA ASP A 216 -1.64 -5.30 -21.54
C ASP A 216 -1.76 -5.69 -20.05
N LEU A 217 -0.86 -5.16 -19.23
CA LEU A 217 -0.79 -5.49 -17.81
C LEU A 217 -0.55 -6.99 -17.51
N ARG A 218 -0.26 -7.83 -18.51
CA ARG A 218 -0.09 -9.28 -18.34
C ARG A 218 0.97 -9.63 -17.32
N ASN A 219 2.07 -8.86 -17.29
CA ASN A 219 3.15 -9.08 -16.33
C ASN A 219 2.73 -8.81 -14.88
N TYR A 220 1.68 -8.05 -14.69
CA TYR A 220 1.14 -7.73 -13.36
C TYR A 220 -0.08 -8.56 -13.04
N LYS A 221 -1.11 -8.54 -13.89
CA LYS A 221 -2.36 -9.29 -13.65
C LYS A 221 -2.16 -10.79 -13.47
N GLY A 222 -1.19 -11.38 -14.14
CA GLY A 222 -0.86 -12.80 -13.99
C GLY A 222 -0.17 -13.17 -12.68
N ARG A 223 0.08 -12.19 -11.81
CA ARG A 223 0.66 -12.36 -10.49
C ARG A 223 -0.31 -11.99 -9.36
N PHE A 224 -1.58 -11.77 -9.66
CA PHE A 224 -2.56 -11.40 -8.65
C PHE A 224 -3.90 -12.07 -8.90
N ALA A 225 -4.60 -12.36 -7.82
CA ALA A 225 -6.02 -12.63 -7.82
C ALA A 225 -6.71 -11.53 -7.00
N LEU A 226 -7.41 -10.61 -7.67
CA LEU A 226 -8.01 -9.45 -7.01
C LEU A 226 -9.47 -9.69 -6.62
N PRO A 227 -9.92 -9.29 -5.42
CA PRO A 227 -11.28 -9.48 -4.97
C PRO A 227 -12.26 -8.62 -5.79
N HIS A 228 -13.39 -9.19 -6.17
CA HIS A 228 -14.43 -8.45 -6.92
C HIS A 228 -13.89 -7.66 -8.12
N ALA A 229 -12.90 -8.25 -8.80
CA ALA A 229 -12.23 -7.63 -9.94
C ALA A 229 -13.19 -7.34 -11.10
N ALA A 230 -12.97 -6.25 -11.81
CA ALA A 230 -13.78 -5.82 -12.92
C ALA A 230 -12.96 -5.18 -14.04
N ALA A 231 -13.42 -5.35 -15.27
CA ALA A 231 -12.86 -4.73 -16.46
C ALA A 231 -13.29 -3.27 -16.58
N SER A 232 -12.42 -2.45 -17.16
CA SER A 232 -12.71 -1.07 -17.56
C SER A 232 -13.03 -0.97 -19.05
N PRO A 233 -13.86 -0.03 -19.46
CA PRO A 233 -14.02 0.29 -20.88
C PRO A 233 -12.71 0.72 -21.50
N GLY A 234 -12.42 0.22 -22.70
CA GLY A 234 -11.19 0.52 -23.42
C GLY A 234 -9.97 -0.24 -22.92
N ALA A 235 -10.12 -1.10 -21.91
CA ALA A 235 -9.08 -2.06 -21.58
C ALA A 235 -8.74 -2.88 -22.83
N PRO A 236 -7.45 -3.14 -23.09
CA PRO A 236 -7.05 -3.90 -24.27
C PRO A 236 -7.74 -5.26 -24.36
N ALA A 237 -8.06 -5.70 -25.58
CA ALA A 237 -8.83 -6.92 -25.82
C ALA A 237 -8.13 -8.21 -25.34
N ILE A 238 -6.82 -8.16 -25.19
CA ILE A 238 -5.99 -9.25 -24.64
C ILE A 238 -5.88 -9.20 -23.11
N SER A 239 -6.39 -8.12 -22.48
CA SER A 239 -6.57 -8.05 -21.04
C SER A 239 -7.60 -9.10 -20.67
N CYS A 240 -7.13 -10.25 -20.30
CA CYS A 240 -8.04 -11.20 -19.70
C CYS A 240 -8.47 -10.71 -18.34
N CYS A 241 -9.48 -11.32 -17.85
CA CYS A 241 -9.74 -11.47 -16.42
C CYS A 241 -10.32 -10.21 -15.75
N GLY A 242 -10.31 -9.07 -16.42
CA GLY A 242 -11.01 -7.88 -15.95
C GLY A 242 -10.47 -7.24 -14.69
N GLU A 243 -9.23 -7.44 -14.33
CA GLU A 243 -8.62 -6.91 -13.12
C GLU A 243 -8.11 -5.48 -13.28
N ASP A 244 -8.90 -4.60 -13.91
CA ASP A 244 -8.53 -3.19 -14.10
C ASP A 244 -8.81 -2.36 -12.85
N TRP A 245 -9.83 -2.74 -12.12
CA TRP A 245 -10.19 -2.17 -10.83
C TRP A 245 -10.93 -3.21 -9.99
N TYR A 246 -11.02 -2.98 -8.66
CA TYR A 246 -11.64 -3.90 -7.72
C TYR A 246 -12.10 -3.18 -6.46
N TRP A 247 -12.80 -3.91 -5.60
CA TRP A 247 -13.17 -3.43 -4.27
C TRP A 247 -13.15 -4.57 -3.27
N PHE A 248 -13.02 -4.23 -1.99
CA PHE A 248 -13.11 -5.20 -0.91
C PHE A 248 -13.49 -4.53 0.40
N ASP A 249 -14.09 -5.32 1.30
CA ASP A 249 -14.32 -4.94 2.68
C ASP A 249 -13.24 -5.58 3.56
N PHE A 250 -12.63 -4.78 4.42
CA PHE A 250 -11.67 -5.26 5.38
C PHE A 250 -12.00 -4.69 6.76
N GLY A 251 -12.50 -5.56 7.66
CA GLY A 251 -13.06 -5.13 8.94
C GLY A 251 -14.20 -4.13 8.76
N SER A 252 -14.00 -2.92 9.24
CA SER A 252 -14.98 -1.82 9.18
C SER A 252 -14.77 -0.83 8.02
N VAL A 253 -13.92 -1.16 7.07
CA VAL A 253 -13.58 -0.28 5.94
C VAL A 253 -13.92 -0.92 4.61
N ARG A 254 -14.56 -0.17 3.71
CA ARG A 254 -14.69 -0.51 2.30
C ARG A 254 -13.64 0.22 1.50
N PHE A 255 -12.85 -0.53 0.73
CA PHE A 255 -11.89 -0.02 -0.23
C PHE A 255 -12.46 -0.15 -1.64
N ILE A 256 -12.39 0.93 -2.42
CA ILE A 256 -12.81 0.95 -3.84
C ILE A 256 -11.64 1.50 -4.65
N ILE A 257 -11.00 0.62 -5.42
CA ILE A 257 -9.83 0.98 -6.21
C ILE A 257 -10.29 1.46 -7.58
N TYR A 258 -9.84 2.64 -8.01
CA TYR A 258 -10.18 3.13 -9.33
C TYR A 258 -9.10 2.77 -10.36
N PRO A 259 -9.49 2.55 -11.63
CA PRO A 259 -8.55 2.14 -12.68
C PRO A 259 -7.67 3.29 -13.15
N GLU A 260 -6.55 2.96 -13.77
CA GLU A 260 -5.85 3.86 -14.68
C GLU A 260 -6.73 4.14 -15.91
N PRO A 261 -6.78 5.39 -16.44
CA PRO A 261 -7.69 5.73 -17.52
C PRO A 261 -7.18 5.26 -18.89
N TYR A 262 -7.74 4.19 -19.40
CA TYR A 262 -7.48 3.73 -20.77
C TYR A 262 -8.10 4.65 -21.84
N THR A 263 -9.23 5.25 -21.52
CA THR A 263 -9.95 6.20 -22.38
C THR A 263 -10.47 7.35 -21.53
N HIS A 264 -10.90 8.41 -22.20
CA HIS A 264 -11.55 9.55 -21.54
C HIS A 264 -12.76 9.15 -20.66
N ASP A 265 -13.47 8.08 -21.01
CA ASP A 265 -14.69 7.66 -20.30
C ASP A 265 -14.44 6.60 -19.20
N THR A 266 -13.21 6.15 -19.03
CA THR A 266 -12.88 5.07 -18.07
C THR A 266 -13.37 5.39 -16.66
N TRP A 267 -13.07 6.58 -16.15
CA TRP A 267 -13.51 6.96 -14.80
C TRP A 267 -15.00 7.27 -14.70
N VAL A 268 -15.62 7.77 -15.78
CA VAL A 268 -17.07 7.97 -15.81
C VAL A 268 -17.82 6.64 -15.72
N ASP A 269 -17.32 5.61 -16.40
CA ASP A 269 -17.90 4.26 -16.31
C ASP A 269 -17.61 3.62 -14.96
N TRP A 270 -16.37 3.73 -14.47
CA TRP A 270 -16.04 3.28 -13.12
C TRP A 270 -16.95 3.92 -12.07
N ALA A 271 -17.19 5.21 -12.14
CA ALA A 271 -18.03 5.93 -11.20
C ALA A 271 -19.46 5.38 -11.15
N LYS A 272 -20.04 5.03 -12.30
CA LYS A 272 -21.37 4.41 -12.37
C LYS A 272 -21.42 3.05 -11.66
N ARG A 273 -20.32 2.30 -11.67
CA ARG A 273 -20.21 0.99 -11.02
C ARG A 273 -19.81 1.11 -9.55
N ALA A 274 -19.04 2.12 -9.19
CA ALA A 274 -18.63 2.40 -7.81
C ALA A 274 -19.77 3.00 -6.98
N GLU A 275 -20.67 3.79 -7.59
CA GLU A 275 -21.77 4.43 -6.86
C GLU A 275 -22.70 3.44 -6.12
N PRO A 276 -23.14 2.31 -6.68
CA PRO A 276 -23.88 1.30 -5.93
C PRO A 276 -23.11 0.76 -4.71
N LEU A 277 -21.79 0.62 -4.83
CA LEU A 277 -20.94 0.17 -3.71
C LEU A 277 -20.87 1.21 -2.59
N MET A 278 -20.84 2.51 -2.96
CA MET A 278 -20.93 3.61 -1.99
C MET A 278 -22.29 3.61 -1.26
N VAL A 279 -23.40 3.43 -2.00
CA VAL A 279 -24.76 3.34 -1.43
C VAL A 279 -24.88 2.17 -0.46
N GLU A 280 -24.37 1.00 -0.86
CA GLU A 280 -24.36 -0.19 -0.01
C GLU A 280 -23.53 0.01 1.26
N ALA A 281 -22.32 0.58 1.13
CA ALA A 281 -21.47 0.89 2.27
C ALA A 281 -22.14 1.86 3.24
N GLU A 282 -22.81 2.89 2.72
CA GLU A 282 -23.54 3.87 3.54
C GLU A 282 -24.66 3.21 4.35
N ALA A 283 -25.37 2.26 3.75
CA ALA A 283 -26.46 1.51 4.41
C ALA A 283 -25.94 0.42 5.37
N ASN A 284 -24.72 -0.08 5.19
CA ASN A 284 -24.17 -1.19 5.97
C ASN A 284 -23.63 -0.70 7.34
N PRO A 285 -24.24 -1.10 8.49
CA PRO A 285 -23.79 -0.65 9.82
C PRO A 285 -22.39 -1.16 10.22
N LEU A 286 -21.88 -2.21 9.56
CA LEU A 286 -20.55 -2.76 9.78
C LEU A 286 -19.47 -1.91 9.13
N ILE A 287 -19.77 -1.17 8.06
CA ILE A 287 -18.84 -0.27 7.40
C ILE A 287 -18.90 1.10 8.09
N LYS A 288 -17.75 1.57 8.54
CA LYS A 288 -17.57 2.87 9.19
C LYS A 288 -16.90 3.90 8.28
N PHE A 289 -16.03 3.42 7.39
CA PHE A 289 -15.25 4.25 6.49
C PHE A 289 -15.31 3.67 5.08
N VAL A 290 -15.34 4.54 4.09
CA VAL A 290 -15.06 4.22 2.70
C VAL A 290 -13.78 4.96 2.29
N ILE A 291 -12.87 4.23 1.67
CA ILE A 291 -11.60 4.74 1.14
C ILE A 291 -11.58 4.43 -0.34
N THR A 292 -11.31 5.43 -1.17
CA THR A 292 -10.95 5.20 -2.58
C THR A 292 -9.44 5.25 -2.74
N ALA A 293 -8.90 4.46 -3.65
CA ALA A 293 -7.49 4.50 -3.99
C ALA A 293 -7.27 4.21 -5.47
N GLY A 294 -6.17 4.69 -6.00
CA GLY A 294 -5.73 4.48 -7.37
C GLY A 294 -4.44 5.23 -7.61
N HIS A 295 -4.04 5.38 -8.87
CA HIS A 295 -2.75 5.99 -9.14
C HIS A 295 -2.83 7.51 -9.30
N ARG A 296 -3.68 8.03 -10.21
CA ARG A 296 -3.72 9.46 -10.53
C ARG A 296 -4.40 10.29 -9.46
N PRO A 297 -3.88 11.50 -9.17
CA PRO A 297 -4.42 12.38 -8.15
C PRO A 297 -5.61 13.22 -8.65
N ALA A 298 -6.68 13.25 -7.87
CA ALA A 298 -7.76 14.23 -8.05
C ALA A 298 -7.31 15.64 -7.62
N TYR A 299 -6.40 15.70 -6.66
CA TYR A 299 -5.82 16.93 -6.13
C TYR A 299 -4.30 16.74 -6.01
N SER A 300 -3.56 17.55 -6.73
CA SER A 300 -2.09 17.60 -6.65
C SER A 300 -1.57 18.96 -7.09
N SER A 301 -0.57 19.45 -6.39
CA SER A 301 0.26 20.60 -6.79
C SER A 301 1.66 20.18 -7.22
N GLY A 302 1.92 18.88 -7.33
CA GLY A 302 3.18 18.31 -7.80
C GLY A 302 3.35 18.37 -9.31
N HIS A 303 4.36 17.67 -9.83
CA HIS A 303 4.68 17.63 -11.27
C HIS A 303 3.49 17.14 -12.10
N HIS A 304 2.82 16.11 -11.64
CA HIS A 304 1.58 15.63 -12.19
C HIS A 304 0.41 16.32 -11.48
N SER A 305 -0.22 17.27 -12.18
CA SER A 305 -1.29 18.08 -11.64
C SER A 305 -2.58 17.31 -11.41
N SER A 306 -3.49 17.92 -10.65
CA SER A 306 -4.87 17.43 -10.43
C SER A 306 -5.56 17.01 -11.72
N ASP A 307 -6.22 15.85 -11.73
CA ASP A 307 -7.10 15.47 -12.83
C ASP A 307 -8.52 16.02 -12.59
N PRO A 308 -9.02 16.89 -13.47
CA PRO A 308 -10.31 17.56 -13.25
C PRO A 308 -11.52 16.63 -13.37
N GLN A 309 -11.45 15.57 -14.17
CA GLN A 309 -12.56 14.61 -14.32
C GLN A 309 -12.66 13.72 -13.08
N LEU A 310 -11.54 13.13 -12.64
CA LEU A 310 -11.49 12.32 -11.42
C LEU A 310 -11.90 13.17 -10.20
N ARG A 311 -11.41 14.40 -10.11
CA ARG A 311 -11.78 15.35 -9.06
C ARG A 311 -13.29 15.58 -9.01
N ALA A 312 -13.92 15.85 -10.14
CA ALA A 312 -15.37 16.09 -10.18
C ALA A 312 -16.17 14.86 -9.70
N ILE A 313 -15.71 13.66 -10.04
CA ILE A 313 -16.32 12.39 -9.61
C ILE A 313 -16.16 12.21 -8.10
N LEU A 314 -14.94 12.32 -7.58
CA LEU A 314 -14.67 12.08 -6.16
C LEU A 314 -15.33 13.14 -5.26
N ASP A 315 -15.33 14.41 -5.67
CA ASP A 315 -16.09 15.47 -5.00
C ASP A 315 -17.61 15.18 -5.01
N GLY A 316 -18.11 14.62 -6.11
CA GLY A 316 -19.50 14.21 -6.24
C GLY A 316 -19.85 13.09 -5.24
N PHE A 317 -18.97 12.14 -5.03
CA PHE A 317 -19.11 11.10 -4.00
C PHE A 317 -19.02 11.70 -2.60
N GLY A 318 -18.02 12.53 -2.33
CA GLY A 318 -17.86 13.20 -1.05
C GLY A 318 -19.12 13.96 -0.62
N LYS A 319 -19.76 14.70 -1.53
CA LYS A 319 -21.00 15.44 -1.22
C LYS A 319 -22.20 14.57 -0.85
N ARG A 320 -22.18 13.28 -1.22
CA ARG A 320 -23.34 12.39 -1.08
C ARG A 320 -23.17 11.28 -0.03
N PHE A 321 -21.93 10.86 0.25
CA PHE A 321 -21.64 9.69 1.04
C PHE A 321 -20.76 10.05 2.26
N PRO A 322 -21.33 10.30 3.42
CA PRO A 322 -20.61 10.69 4.64
C PRO A 322 -19.53 9.72 5.12
N LYS A 323 -19.66 8.42 4.83
CA LYS A 323 -18.62 7.43 5.18
C LYS A 323 -17.40 7.46 4.27
N TYR A 324 -17.49 8.10 3.09
CA TYR A 324 -16.35 8.30 2.21
C TYR A 324 -15.49 9.46 2.71
N VAL A 325 -14.35 9.16 3.29
CA VAL A 325 -13.56 10.14 4.06
C VAL A 325 -12.12 10.31 3.62
N LEU A 326 -11.60 9.37 2.80
CA LEU A 326 -10.19 9.35 2.41
C LEU A 326 -10.03 8.87 0.96
N ASN A 327 -9.19 9.58 0.21
CA ASN A 327 -8.66 9.14 -1.10
C ASN A 327 -7.15 9.08 -1.05
N LEU A 328 -6.57 7.98 -1.57
CA LEU A 328 -5.13 7.73 -1.63
C LEU A 328 -4.68 7.57 -3.06
N ASN A 329 -3.57 8.19 -3.43
CA ASN A 329 -3.00 8.12 -4.78
C ASN A 329 -1.48 8.31 -4.78
N GLY A 330 -0.85 8.00 -5.93
CA GLY A 330 0.56 8.22 -6.24
C GLY A 330 0.75 9.20 -7.39
N HIS A 331 1.51 8.80 -8.42
CA HIS A 331 1.75 9.48 -9.70
C HIS A 331 2.64 10.72 -9.62
N SER A 332 2.39 11.62 -8.69
CA SER A 332 3.28 12.73 -8.40
C SER A 332 4.25 12.30 -7.32
N HIS A 333 5.56 12.33 -7.60
CA HIS A 333 6.58 11.79 -6.71
C HIS A 333 6.88 12.74 -5.55
N VAL A 334 5.83 13.01 -4.78
CA VAL A 334 5.81 13.91 -3.63
C VAL A 334 4.81 13.37 -2.59
N TYR A 335 4.89 13.92 -1.40
CA TYR A 335 3.79 13.82 -0.44
C TYR A 335 2.96 15.10 -0.47
N GLU A 336 1.66 15.00 -0.64
CA GLU A 336 0.73 16.11 -0.48
C GLU A 336 -0.58 15.67 0.15
N ARG A 337 -0.96 16.31 1.26
CA ARG A 337 -2.25 16.13 1.92
C ARG A 337 -3.11 17.37 1.75
N THR A 338 -4.37 17.18 1.39
CA THR A 338 -5.33 18.27 1.27
C THR A 338 -6.00 18.59 2.61
N LYS A 339 -6.47 19.83 2.75
CA LYS A 339 -7.62 20.13 3.61
C LYS A 339 -8.81 19.33 3.09
N PRO A 340 -9.82 19.01 3.91
CA PRO A 340 -10.99 18.29 3.41
C PRO A 340 -11.63 18.98 2.21
N GLN A 341 -11.84 18.23 1.15
CA GLN A 341 -12.56 18.63 -0.04
C GLN A 341 -13.87 17.85 -0.10
N ALA A 342 -15.03 18.53 -0.07
CA ALA A 342 -16.31 17.84 0.14
C ALA A 342 -16.26 16.81 1.32
N HIS A 343 -15.62 17.18 2.42
CA HIS A 343 -15.26 16.44 3.64
C HIS A 343 -14.29 15.25 3.48
N VAL A 344 -13.81 14.98 2.29
CA VAL A 344 -12.82 13.92 2.00
C VAL A 344 -11.40 14.50 2.09
N VAL A 345 -10.49 13.81 2.75
CA VAL A 345 -9.06 14.09 2.71
C VAL A 345 -8.46 13.34 1.52
N HIS A 346 -7.70 14.04 0.69
CA HIS A 346 -6.94 13.42 -0.40
C HIS A 346 -5.46 13.43 -0.04
N ILE A 347 -4.77 12.32 -0.23
CA ILE A 347 -3.34 12.19 0.03
C ILE A 347 -2.65 11.59 -1.19
N THR A 348 -1.72 12.35 -1.74
CA THR A 348 -0.75 11.87 -2.71
C THR A 348 0.47 11.37 -1.95
N ALA A 349 0.87 10.13 -2.19
CA ALA A 349 2.02 9.46 -1.59
C ALA A 349 2.81 8.69 -2.65
N GLY A 350 3.28 9.41 -3.67
CA GLY A 350 4.15 8.89 -4.73
C GLY A 350 5.61 8.82 -4.31
N THR A 351 5.86 8.32 -3.12
CA THR A 351 7.14 8.46 -2.41
C THR A 351 7.89 7.15 -2.20
N GLY A 352 7.45 6.06 -2.88
CA GLY A 352 7.95 4.70 -2.62
C GLY A 352 9.39 4.45 -3.04
N GLY A 353 9.84 5.03 -4.14
CA GLY A 353 11.20 4.81 -4.65
C GLY A 353 11.48 5.56 -5.94
N GLY A 354 10.44 5.97 -6.67
CA GLY A 354 10.54 6.82 -7.85
C GLY A 354 11.31 8.11 -7.56
N ALA A 355 11.96 8.67 -8.58
CA ALA A 355 12.77 9.89 -8.42
C ALA A 355 11.91 11.04 -7.88
N LEU A 356 12.29 11.60 -6.73
CA LEU A 356 11.58 12.72 -6.12
C LEU A 356 11.55 13.95 -7.04
N GLU A 357 10.42 14.62 -7.12
CA GLU A 357 10.14 15.68 -8.07
C GLU A 357 10.01 17.05 -7.41
N HIS A 358 10.94 17.98 -7.74
CA HIS A 358 10.86 19.38 -7.31
C HIS A 358 10.05 20.25 -8.27
N ALA A 359 9.86 19.83 -9.52
CA ALA A 359 9.18 20.60 -10.51
C ALA A 359 7.67 20.42 -10.37
N ALA A 360 6.98 21.47 -9.99
CA ALA A 360 5.54 21.57 -10.15
C ALA A 360 5.25 22.40 -11.40
N SER A 361 4.44 21.92 -12.32
CA SER A 361 3.97 22.74 -13.43
C SER A 361 2.89 23.72 -12.93
N PRO A 362 2.98 25.03 -13.17
CA PRO A 362 3.95 25.74 -14.03
C PRO A 362 5.20 26.26 -13.32
N CYS A 363 5.45 25.94 -12.05
CA CYS A 363 6.59 26.45 -11.31
C CYS A 363 7.20 25.42 -10.36
N LEU A 364 8.38 25.69 -9.84
CA LEU A 364 9.03 24.85 -8.83
C LEU A 364 8.27 24.92 -7.50
N TRP A 365 8.23 23.82 -6.79
CA TRP A 365 7.49 23.71 -5.54
C TRP A 365 7.95 24.68 -4.46
N ASP A 366 9.26 24.95 -4.40
CA ASP A 366 9.90 25.84 -3.45
C ASP A 366 9.49 27.32 -3.63
N VAL A 367 9.15 27.74 -4.86
CA VAL A 367 8.78 29.13 -5.17
C VAL A 367 7.28 29.34 -5.38
N CYS A 368 6.51 28.26 -5.58
CA CYS A 368 5.08 28.33 -5.76
C CYS A 368 4.35 28.27 -4.43
N LYS A 369 3.44 29.22 -4.20
CA LYS A 369 2.52 29.07 -3.08
C LYS A 369 1.70 27.80 -3.23
N PRO A 370 1.53 27.01 -2.14
CA PRO A 370 0.59 25.92 -2.14
C PRO A 370 -0.81 26.38 -2.55
N PRO A 371 -1.52 25.60 -3.36
CA PRO A 371 -2.94 25.87 -3.63
C PRO A 371 -3.76 25.92 -2.34
N SER A 372 -4.93 26.55 -2.40
CA SER A 372 -5.80 26.71 -1.23
C SER A 372 -6.28 25.37 -0.62
N PHE A 373 -6.29 24.31 -1.43
CA PHE A 373 -6.66 22.97 -0.98
C PHE A 373 -5.54 22.27 -0.19
N THR A 374 -4.28 22.62 -0.37
CA THR A 374 -3.14 21.97 0.31
C THR A 374 -3.16 22.28 1.80
N ALA A 375 -3.07 21.23 2.61
CA ALA A 375 -2.85 21.33 4.05
C ALA A 375 -1.36 21.18 4.41
N PHE A 376 -0.70 20.20 3.79
CA PHE A 376 0.71 19.92 3.97
C PHE A 376 1.30 19.32 2.70
N ARG A 377 2.56 19.57 2.41
CA ARG A 377 3.30 18.97 1.30
C ARG A 377 4.78 18.84 1.66
N ALA A 378 5.41 17.76 1.18
CA ALA A 378 6.82 17.49 1.38
C ALA A 378 7.40 16.65 0.23
N ILE A 379 8.68 16.82 0.00
CA ILE A 379 9.48 16.00 -0.92
C ILE A 379 10.40 15.14 -0.07
N HIS A 380 10.02 13.87 0.13
CA HIS A 380 10.80 12.88 0.86
C HIS A 380 10.30 11.49 0.52
N HIS A 381 11.18 10.50 0.44
CA HIS A 381 10.77 9.11 0.34
C HIS A 381 10.06 8.64 1.61
N GLY A 382 9.13 7.72 1.46
CA GLY A 382 8.39 7.20 2.59
C GLY A 382 7.08 6.51 2.20
N PHE A 383 6.25 6.28 3.18
CA PHE A 383 4.95 5.62 3.01
C PHE A 383 3.94 6.13 4.05
N LEU A 384 2.68 5.77 3.84
CA LEU A 384 1.62 6.03 4.80
C LEU A 384 1.38 4.80 5.68
N LYS A 385 1.30 5.01 6.98
CA LYS A 385 0.80 4.04 7.94
C LYS A 385 -0.59 4.48 8.40
N ILE A 386 -1.61 3.68 8.10
CA ILE A 386 -2.99 4.01 8.41
C ILE A 386 -3.52 3.04 9.49
N SER A 387 -3.83 3.58 10.65
CA SER A 387 -4.44 2.85 11.76
C SER A 387 -5.95 3.05 11.77
N VAL A 388 -6.70 1.96 11.60
CA VAL A 388 -8.17 1.97 11.69
C VAL A 388 -8.59 1.73 13.13
N ARG A 389 -9.38 2.64 13.69
CA ARG A 389 -9.95 2.58 15.03
C ARG A 389 -11.48 2.63 14.95
N PRO A 390 -12.21 2.31 16.01
CA PRO A 390 -13.67 2.27 15.97
C PRO A 390 -14.36 3.59 15.55
N LYS A 391 -13.68 4.73 15.76
CA LYS A 391 -14.25 6.07 15.54
C LYS A 391 -13.37 6.96 14.66
N GLU A 392 -12.20 6.51 14.27
CA GLU A 392 -11.23 7.33 13.53
C GLU A 392 -10.31 6.49 12.65
N LEU A 393 -9.80 7.13 11.60
CA LEU A 393 -8.59 6.73 10.89
C LEU A 393 -7.45 7.66 11.35
N ARG A 394 -6.33 7.10 11.76
CA ARG A 394 -5.09 7.85 11.97
C ARG A 394 -4.17 7.55 10.80
N VAL A 395 -3.84 8.57 10.07
CA VAL A 395 -2.91 8.50 8.93
C VAL A 395 -1.61 9.18 9.34
N GLU A 396 -0.53 8.44 9.33
CA GLU A 396 0.82 8.86 9.65
C GLU A 396 1.68 8.75 8.40
N ALA A 397 2.29 9.85 7.97
CA ALA A 397 3.28 9.84 6.90
C ALA A 397 4.66 9.59 7.52
N ILE A 398 5.28 8.47 7.14
CA ILE A 398 6.53 7.96 7.68
C ILE A 398 7.65 8.25 6.69
N CYS A 399 8.75 8.87 7.15
CA CYS A 399 9.95 9.04 6.37
C CYS A 399 10.62 7.69 6.09
N GLY A 400 10.98 7.46 4.85
CA GLY A 400 11.92 6.45 4.43
C GLY A 400 13.35 7.03 4.36
N PRO A 401 14.28 6.36 3.66
CA PRO A 401 15.66 6.80 3.59
C PRO A 401 15.80 8.12 2.81
N SER A 402 16.65 9.01 3.32
CA SER A 402 17.16 10.13 2.53
C SER A 402 18.14 9.56 1.49
N SER A 403 17.86 9.71 0.21
CA SER A 403 18.61 9.00 -0.82
C SER A 403 19.22 9.88 -1.90
N THR A 404 18.68 11.07 -2.12
CA THR A 404 19.01 11.84 -3.33
C THR A 404 19.54 13.24 -3.03
N GLY A 405 19.36 13.74 -1.81
CA GLY A 405 19.62 15.15 -1.47
C GLY A 405 18.61 16.10 -2.12
N ASN A 406 17.49 15.55 -2.61
CA ASN A 406 16.40 16.31 -3.20
C ASN A 406 15.24 16.49 -2.22
N GLU A 407 15.40 16.06 -1.00
CA GLU A 407 14.42 16.19 0.07
C GLU A 407 14.31 17.66 0.49
N ASP A 408 13.09 18.16 0.69
CA ASP A 408 12.81 19.52 1.15
C ASP A 408 12.52 19.61 2.66
N ILE A 409 12.46 18.46 3.33
CA ILE A 409 12.32 18.35 4.77
C ILE A 409 13.48 17.53 5.37
N SER A 410 13.87 17.86 6.60
CA SER A 410 14.79 17.04 7.38
C SER A 410 13.99 16.09 8.24
N CYS A 411 14.09 14.79 7.94
CA CYS A 411 13.35 13.76 8.61
C CYS A 411 14.22 12.49 8.70
N GLY A 412 14.28 11.88 9.88
CA GLY A 412 14.97 10.62 10.08
C GLY A 412 14.13 9.43 9.58
N ASP A 413 14.83 8.40 9.11
CA ASP A 413 14.22 7.14 8.67
C ASP A 413 13.30 6.56 9.75
N GLY A 414 12.04 6.28 9.41
CA GLY A 414 11.00 5.83 10.34
C GLY A 414 10.32 6.92 11.19
N GLU A 415 10.71 8.19 11.06
CA GLU A 415 10.04 9.29 11.76
C GLU A 415 8.75 9.72 11.09
N ILE A 416 7.80 10.23 11.87
CA ILE A 416 6.54 10.79 11.37
C ILE A 416 6.75 12.25 11.03
N PHE A 417 6.53 12.64 9.77
CA PHE A 417 6.64 14.05 9.34
C PHE A 417 5.28 14.73 9.15
N ASP A 418 4.19 13.99 8.95
CA ASP A 418 2.82 14.52 8.95
C ASP A 418 1.84 13.52 9.55
N GLU A 419 0.76 14.04 10.13
CA GLU A 419 -0.27 13.22 10.75
C GLU A 419 -1.64 13.87 10.56
N VAL A 420 -2.65 13.04 10.28
CA VAL A 420 -4.04 13.49 10.31
C VAL A 420 -4.93 12.41 10.94
N VAL A 421 -5.86 12.85 11.77
CA VAL A 421 -6.91 12.01 12.35
C VAL A 421 -8.23 12.35 11.68
N ILE A 422 -8.87 11.35 11.06
CA ILE A 422 -10.12 11.49 10.32
C ILE A 422 -11.21 10.74 11.11
N PRO A 423 -12.16 11.43 11.74
CA PRO A 423 -13.24 10.80 12.48
C PRO A 423 -14.29 10.19 11.56
N THR A 424 -15.11 9.30 12.10
CA THR A 424 -16.30 8.81 11.40
C THR A 424 -17.21 9.97 11.01
N GLY A 425 -17.64 9.99 9.72
CA GLY A 425 -18.45 11.08 9.18
C GLY A 425 -17.65 12.31 8.70
N GLY A 426 -16.32 12.24 8.70
CA GLY A 426 -15.46 13.18 8.00
C GLY A 426 -15.34 14.61 8.58
N ALA A 427 -15.90 14.89 9.74
CA ALA A 427 -15.69 16.18 10.41
C ALA A 427 -14.29 16.18 11.06
N LEU A 428 -13.32 16.87 10.45
CA LEU A 428 -12.02 17.05 11.07
C LEU A 428 -12.15 17.99 12.27
N GLU A 429 -11.75 17.54 13.45
CA GLU A 429 -11.31 18.45 14.50
C GLU A 429 -9.94 19.00 14.10
N PRO A 430 -9.64 20.30 14.31
CA PRO A 430 -8.30 20.81 14.09
C PRO A 430 -7.35 20.01 15.00
N GLY A 431 -6.50 19.19 14.38
CA GLY A 431 -5.41 18.52 15.06
C GLY A 431 -4.47 19.56 15.66
N PRO A 432 -3.67 19.21 16.69
CA PRO A 432 -2.67 20.12 17.20
C PRO A 432 -1.76 20.53 16.04
N GLU A 433 -1.76 21.84 15.73
CA GLU A 433 -0.79 22.42 14.81
C GLU A 433 0.61 22.11 15.35
N ARG A 434 1.27 21.12 14.79
CA ARG A 434 2.71 21.02 14.95
C ARG A 434 3.29 22.18 14.18
N HIS A 435 3.78 23.18 14.90
CA HIS A 435 4.46 24.33 14.33
C HIS A 435 5.51 23.84 13.33
N GLN A 436 5.38 24.26 12.07
CA GLN A 436 6.54 24.33 11.21
C GLN A 436 7.61 25.11 12.01
N ALA A 437 8.67 24.40 12.40
CA ALA A 437 9.81 25.07 13.00
C ALA A 437 10.26 26.14 12.01
N ASP A 438 10.24 27.39 12.48
CA ASP A 438 10.67 28.56 11.71
C ASP A 438 11.97 28.22 10.95
N GLN A 439 11.88 27.99 9.66
CA GLN A 439 13.02 28.07 8.78
C GLN A 439 13.32 29.56 8.62
N LEU A 440 14.04 30.10 9.59
CA LEU A 440 14.75 31.36 9.45
C LEU A 440 15.88 31.14 8.45
N PHE A 441 15.64 31.64 7.25
CA PHE A 441 16.71 31.91 6.30
C PHE A 441 17.73 32.85 6.93
N HIS A 442 18.99 32.41 6.99
CA HIS A 442 20.19 33.26 7.04
C HIS A 442 21.11 32.91 5.88
#